data_4bf3d47d79ebb78893a957ceb776243d
#
_entry.id   4bf3d47d79ebb78893a957ceb776243d
#
_cell.length_a   1.000
_cell.length_b   1.000
_cell.length_c   1.000
_cell.angle_alpha   90.00
_cell.angle_beta   90.00
_cell.angle_gamma   90.00
#
_symmetry.space_group_name_H-M   'P 1'
#
loop_
_entity.id
_entity.type
_entity.pdbx_description
1 polymer ?
#
loop_
_entity_poly.entity_id
_entity_poly.type
_entity_poly.pdbx_seq_one_letter_code
_entity_poly.pdbx_strand_id
1 'polypeptide(L)'
;LSGVIGGTGLGIAMITFIYSITNTSAAITLLCLAAMPFFTALLGFLFLKEKISANVWVAIFMATIGITVIAFGNTGKDSLIGLIFGMTSSIGFSVFSVSLRWRRETPKFTTVAFSGFFCFVFATIVILNNDLPFLSTASNGALFSLHGTLVCMGLILYSIGSKVIPAAELTLLSLVEVIGGIFWVWVPILGINEIPSGNTIIGGFFLFM
;
A
#
# COMPACT_ATOMS: atom_id res chain seq x y z
N LEU A 1 12.33 -1.65 -18.55
CA LEU A 1 11.14 -2.48 -18.35
C LEU A 1 10.74 -2.53 -16.87
N SER A 2 11.67 -2.88 -15.94
CA SER A 2 11.37 -2.94 -14.51
C SER A 2 10.86 -1.61 -13.95
N GLY A 3 11.44 -0.47 -14.37
CA GLY A 3 10.96 0.85 -13.97
C GLY A 3 9.52 1.14 -14.38
N VAL A 4 9.13 0.73 -15.59
CA VAL A 4 7.75 0.90 -16.08
C VAL A 4 6.79 0.00 -15.30
N ILE A 5 7.12 -1.28 -15.14
CA ILE A 5 6.25 -2.24 -14.41
C ILE A 5 6.10 -1.81 -12.95
N GLY A 6 7.20 -1.51 -12.27
CA GLY A 6 7.16 -1.06 -10.89
C GLY A 6 6.45 0.29 -10.73
N GLY A 7 6.72 1.22 -11.66
CA GLY A 7 6.07 2.54 -11.66
C GLY A 7 4.56 2.45 -11.87
N THR A 8 4.10 1.62 -12.82
CA THR A 8 2.67 1.35 -13.03
C THR A 8 2.05 0.70 -11.80
N GLY A 9 2.71 -0.32 -11.21
CA GLY A 9 2.25 -0.97 -10.00
C GLY A 9 2.04 0.01 -8.86
N LEU A 10 3.02 0.88 -8.60
CA LEU A 10 2.90 1.90 -7.55
C LEU A 10 1.86 2.98 -7.89
N GLY A 11 1.75 3.38 -9.16
CA GLY A 11 0.71 4.31 -9.59
C GLY A 11 -0.70 3.77 -9.33
N ILE A 12 -0.95 2.49 -9.65
CA ILE A 12 -2.20 1.80 -9.31
C ILE A 12 -2.38 1.74 -7.79
N ALA A 13 -1.33 1.39 -7.04
CA ALA A 13 -1.39 1.30 -5.58
C ALA A 13 -1.83 2.63 -4.95
N MET A 14 -1.28 3.75 -5.38
CA MET A 14 -1.61 5.07 -4.86
C MET A 14 -3.08 5.44 -5.09
N ILE A 15 -3.58 5.21 -6.30
CA ILE A 15 -4.98 5.52 -6.63
C ILE A 15 -5.93 4.59 -5.87
N THR A 16 -5.66 3.29 -5.86
CA THR A 16 -6.53 2.32 -5.17
C THR A 16 -6.47 2.47 -3.64
N PHE A 17 -5.36 2.96 -3.09
CA PHE A 17 -5.28 3.35 -1.67
C PHE A 17 -6.30 4.45 -1.33
N ILE A 18 -6.36 5.52 -2.14
CA ILE A 18 -7.33 6.60 -1.94
C ILE A 18 -8.76 6.08 -2.06
N TYR A 19 -9.05 5.25 -3.08
CA TYR A 19 -10.36 4.63 -3.21
C TYR A 19 -10.69 3.70 -2.03
N SER A 20 -9.70 3.00 -1.47
CA SER A 20 -9.91 2.17 -0.29
C SER A 20 -10.32 3.03 0.90
N ILE A 21 -9.53 4.05 1.26
CA ILE A 21 -9.76 4.86 2.47
C ILE A 21 -11.03 5.71 2.37
N THR A 22 -11.54 5.97 1.17
CA THR A 22 -12.82 6.67 0.96
C THR A 22 -14.03 5.75 0.96
N ASN A 23 -13.86 4.43 0.81
CA ASN A 23 -14.94 3.44 0.77
C ASN A 23 -14.95 2.48 1.97
N THR A 24 -13.95 2.57 2.87
CA THR A 24 -13.92 1.83 4.13
C THR A 24 -13.18 2.63 5.19
N SER A 25 -12.99 2.08 6.39
CA SER A 25 -12.23 2.76 7.43
C SER A 25 -10.73 2.84 7.11
N ALA A 26 -10.07 3.89 7.61
CA ALA A 26 -8.62 4.02 7.48
C ALA A 26 -7.88 2.83 8.11
N ALA A 27 -8.37 2.31 9.24
CA ALA A 27 -7.81 1.13 9.88
C ALA A 27 -7.86 -0.11 8.98
N ILE A 28 -8.99 -0.37 8.28
CA ILE A 28 -9.12 -1.51 7.35
C ILE A 28 -8.18 -1.33 6.16
N THR A 29 -8.11 -0.13 5.59
CA THR A 29 -7.18 0.17 4.49
C THR A 29 -5.74 -0.11 4.89
N LEU A 30 -5.31 0.35 6.06
CA LEU A 30 -3.97 0.12 6.59
C LEU A 30 -3.70 -1.37 6.88
N LEU A 31 -4.70 -2.10 7.39
CA LEU A 31 -4.58 -3.55 7.57
C LEU A 31 -4.45 -4.30 6.23
N CYS A 32 -5.11 -3.82 5.15
CA CYS A 32 -4.86 -4.37 3.82
C CYS A 32 -3.41 -4.16 3.38
N LEU A 33 -2.81 -3.01 3.70
CA LEU A 33 -1.38 -2.77 3.42
C LEU A 33 -0.47 -3.69 4.23
N ALA A 34 -0.88 -4.15 5.41
CA ALA A 34 -0.12 -5.14 6.18
C ALA A 34 0.04 -6.49 5.45
N ALA A 35 -0.74 -6.74 4.40
CA ALA A 35 -0.57 -7.90 3.53
C ALA A 35 0.55 -7.74 2.47
N MET A 36 1.14 -6.56 2.30
CA MET A 36 2.20 -6.31 1.32
C MET A 36 3.39 -7.29 1.40
N PRO A 37 3.95 -7.61 2.58
CA PRO A 37 5.07 -8.55 2.68
C PRO A 37 4.74 -9.93 2.11
N PHE A 38 3.50 -10.39 2.27
CA PHE A 38 3.05 -11.69 1.78
C PHE A 38 2.95 -11.71 0.25
N PHE A 39 2.34 -10.68 -0.34
CA PHE A 39 2.32 -10.53 -1.81
C PHE A 39 3.72 -10.35 -2.37
N THR A 40 4.59 -9.59 -1.69
CA THR A 40 5.98 -9.40 -2.10
C THR A 40 6.77 -10.70 -2.06
N ALA A 41 6.60 -11.51 -1.01
CA ALA A 41 7.23 -12.83 -0.92
C ALA A 41 6.74 -13.76 -2.04
N LEU A 42 5.42 -13.81 -2.29
CA LEU A 42 4.83 -14.62 -3.36
C LEU A 42 5.32 -14.19 -4.75
N LEU A 43 5.32 -12.90 -5.05
CA LEU A 43 5.83 -12.37 -6.32
C LEU A 43 7.34 -12.57 -6.45
N GLY A 44 8.10 -12.42 -5.36
CA GLY A 44 9.54 -12.71 -5.31
C GLY A 44 9.84 -14.19 -5.62
N PHE A 45 9.04 -15.09 -5.08
CA PHE A 45 9.14 -16.52 -5.39
C PHE A 45 8.84 -16.78 -6.88
N LEU A 46 7.76 -16.23 -7.42
CA LEU A 46 7.32 -16.49 -8.79
C LEU A 46 8.27 -15.88 -9.84
N PHE A 47 8.70 -14.63 -9.65
CA PHE A 47 9.43 -13.86 -10.65
C PHE A 47 10.94 -13.81 -10.42
N LEU A 48 11.39 -13.79 -9.18
CA LEU A 48 12.82 -13.75 -8.82
C LEU A 48 13.36 -15.14 -8.45
N LYS A 49 12.48 -16.16 -8.35
CA LYS A 49 12.81 -17.52 -7.90
C LYS A 49 13.47 -17.53 -6.50
N GLU A 50 13.11 -16.56 -5.67
CA GLU A 50 13.56 -16.49 -4.28
C GLU A 50 12.89 -17.62 -3.48
N LYS A 51 13.66 -18.29 -2.62
CA LYS A 51 13.11 -19.37 -1.77
C LYS A 51 12.28 -18.75 -0.64
N ILE A 52 11.04 -19.21 -0.52
CA ILE A 52 10.17 -18.83 0.61
C ILE A 52 10.42 -19.83 1.73
N SER A 53 10.75 -19.34 2.93
CA SER A 53 10.89 -20.19 4.11
C SER A 53 9.51 -20.71 4.58
N ALA A 54 9.51 -21.83 5.31
CA ALA A 54 8.29 -22.40 5.89
C ALA A 54 7.54 -21.37 6.79
N ASN A 55 8.29 -20.56 7.52
CA ASN A 55 7.71 -19.51 8.38
C ASN A 55 6.93 -18.48 7.59
N VAL A 56 7.43 -18.09 6.41
CA VAL A 56 6.73 -17.14 5.53
C VAL A 56 5.45 -17.77 4.96
N TRP A 57 5.43 -19.06 4.65
CA TRP A 57 4.20 -19.76 4.24
C TRP A 57 3.15 -19.76 5.36
N VAL A 58 3.56 -20.02 6.61
CA VAL A 58 2.65 -19.91 7.77
C VAL A 58 2.12 -18.50 7.90
N ALA A 59 2.97 -17.49 7.78
CA ALA A 59 2.55 -16.08 7.84
C ALA A 59 1.56 -15.71 6.72
N ILE A 60 1.77 -16.19 5.48
CA ILE A 60 0.82 -16.01 4.36
C ILE A 60 -0.54 -16.63 4.71
N PHE A 61 -0.55 -17.83 5.28
CA PHE A 61 -1.78 -18.51 5.68
C PHE A 61 -2.52 -17.73 6.78
N MET A 62 -1.79 -17.28 7.81
CA MET A 62 -2.37 -16.48 8.90
C MET A 62 -2.93 -15.14 8.40
N ALA A 63 -2.19 -14.47 7.51
CA ALA A 63 -2.66 -13.24 6.87
C ALA A 63 -3.95 -13.45 6.06
N THR A 64 -4.05 -14.57 5.33
CA THR A 64 -5.26 -14.91 4.58
C THR A 64 -6.46 -15.07 5.51
N ILE A 65 -6.29 -15.74 6.66
CA ILE A 65 -7.33 -15.84 7.69
C ILE A 65 -7.69 -14.44 8.19
N GLY A 66 -6.72 -13.62 8.55
CA GLY A 66 -6.95 -12.26 9.05
C GLY A 66 -7.78 -11.40 8.10
N ILE A 67 -7.41 -11.38 6.82
CA ILE A 67 -8.15 -10.64 5.78
C ILE A 67 -9.58 -11.20 5.63
N THR A 68 -9.74 -12.52 5.67
CA THR A 68 -11.04 -13.18 5.57
C THR A 68 -11.94 -12.76 6.74
N VAL A 69 -11.42 -12.76 7.97
CA VAL A 69 -12.16 -12.32 9.17
C VAL A 69 -12.59 -10.85 9.05
N ILE A 70 -11.71 -9.97 8.56
CA ILE A 70 -12.03 -8.57 8.32
C ILE A 70 -13.14 -8.44 7.26
N ALA A 71 -13.03 -9.17 6.16
CA ALA A 71 -14.00 -9.12 5.06
C ALA A 71 -15.39 -9.56 5.50
N PHE A 72 -15.50 -10.66 6.23
CA PHE A 72 -16.80 -11.16 6.75
C PHE A 72 -17.37 -10.30 7.88
N GLY A 73 -16.55 -9.58 8.62
CA GLY A 73 -16.98 -8.68 9.68
C GLY A 73 -17.53 -7.35 9.18
N ASN A 74 -17.21 -6.98 7.95
CA ASN A 74 -17.65 -5.73 7.33
C ASN A 74 -18.69 -6.05 6.24
N THR A 75 -19.94 -6.19 6.65
CA THR A 75 -21.06 -6.63 5.79
C THR A 75 -21.64 -5.53 4.90
N GLY A 76 -21.15 -4.28 4.99
CA GLY A 76 -21.57 -3.19 4.13
C GLY A 76 -20.97 -3.31 2.71
N LYS A 77 -21.79 -3.00 1.68
CA LYS A 77 -21.33 -3.06 0.27
C LYS A 77 -20.10 -2.17 0.02
N ASP A 78 -20.10 -0.97 0.59
CA ASP A 78 -19.00 -0.01 0.45
C ASP A 78 -17.72 -0.51 1.15
N SER A 79 -17.87 -1.21 2.28
CA SER A 79 -16.75 -1.81 3.00
C SER A 79 -16.03 -2.90 2.19
N LEU A 80 -16.77 -3.74 1.43
CA LEU A 80 -16.17 -4.75 0.55
C LEU A 80 -15.43 -4.10 -0.64
N ILE A 81 -15.99 -3.05 -1.22
CA ILE A 81 -15.34 -2.29 -2.30
C ILE A 81 -14.02 -1.69 -1.78
N GLY A 82 -14.05 -1.06 -0.61
CA GLY A 82 -12.86 -0.52 0.04
C GLY A 82 -11.79 -1.58 0.29
N LEU A 83 -12.21 -2.78 0.76
CA LEU A 83 -11.30 -3.91 0.98
C LEU A 83 -10.62 -4.37 -0.33
N ILE A 84 -11.39 -4.50 -1.43
CA ILE A 84 -10.86 -4.87 -2.75
C ILE A 84 -9.82 -3.85 -3.22
N PHE A 85 -10.12 -2.55 -3.09
CA PHE A 85 -9.17 -1.50 -3.44
C PHE A 85 -7.92 -1.53 -2.55
N GLY A 86 -8.06 -1.76 -1.24
CA GLY A 86 -6.94 -1.89 -0.31
C GLY A 86 -6.02 -3.07 -0.66
N MET A 87 -6.60 -4.23 -1.00
CA MET A 87 -5.85 -5.40 -1.46
C MET A 87 -5.15 -5.13 -2.80
N THR A 88 -5.82 -4.44 -3.73
CA THR A 88 -5.22 -4.03 -5.02
C THR A 88 -4.04 -3.09 -4.78
N SER A 89 -4.15 -2.17 -3.83
CA SER A 89 -3.05 -1.29 -3.42
C SER A 89 -1.85 -2.09 -2.91
N SER A 90 -2.08 -3.07 -2.03
CA SER A 90 -1.03 -3.96 -1.50
C SER A 90 -0.31 -4.74 -2.60
N ILE A 91 -1.05 -5.29 -3.55
CA ILE A 91 -0.49 -6.00 -4.70
C ILE A 91 0.34 -5.03 -5.57
N GLY A 92 -0.19 -3.85 -5.86
CA GLY A 92 0.51 -2.83 -6.67
C GLY A 92 1.83 -2.39 -6.04
N PHE A 93 1.86 -2.16 -4.73
CA PHE A 93 3.07 -1.85 -3.99
C PHE A 93 4.07 -3.02 -3.99
N SER A 94 3.56 -4.25 -3.88
CA SER A 94 4.40 -5.46 -3.95
C SER A 94 5.04 -5.62 -5.34
N VAL A 95 4.33 -5.32 -6.42
CA VAL A 95 4.88 -5.27 -7.78
C VAL A 95 5.99 -4.23 -7.88
N PHE A 96 5.80 -3.04 -7.29
CA PHE A 96 6.84 -2.02 -7.22
C PHE A 96 8.10 -2.54 -6.50
N SER A 97 7.94 -3.12 -5.30
CA SER A 97 9.04 -3.65 -4.48
C SER A 97 9.84 -4.75 -5.21
N VAL A 98 9.15 -5.71 -5.81
CA VAL A 98 9.77 -6.79 -6.58
C VAL A 98 10.46 -6.25 -7.84
N SER A 99 9.88 -5.25 -8.51
CA SER A 99 10.45 -4.63 -9.70
C SER A 99 11.75 -3.87 -9.41
N LEU A 100 11.86 -3.24 -8.24
CA LEU A 100 13.11 -2.61 -7.79
C LEU A 100 14.24 -3.62 -7.64
N ARG A 101 13.91 -4.84 -7.20
CA ARG A 101 14.88 -5.91 -6.96
C ARG A 101 15.20 -6.69 -8.23
N TRP A 102 14.24 -6.82 -9.15
CA TRP A 102 14.38 -7.61 -10.38
C TRP A 102 15.54 -7.14 -11.26
N ARG A 103 15.75 -5.81 -11.37
CA ARG A 103 16.89 -5.23 -12.10
C ARG A 103 17.61 -4.22 -11.21
N ARG A 104 18.49 -4.72 -10.36
CA ARG A 104 19.29 -3.91 -9.42
C ARG A 104 20.15 -2.84 -10.10
N GLU A 105 20.50 -3.04 -11.39
CA GLU A 105 21.29 -2.11 -12.20
C GLU A 105 20.47 -0.93 -12.70
N THR A 106 19.13 -1.00 -12.66
CA THR A 106 18.28 0.14 -13.04
C THR A 106 18.60 1.33 -12.13
N PRO A 107 18.77 2.57 -12.71
CA PRO A 107 19.04 3.75 -11.90
C PRO A 107 18.00 3.89 -10.78
N LYS A 108 18.47 4.23 -9.57
CA LYS A 108 17.69 4.18 -8.32
C LYS A 108 16.36 4.92 -8.39
N PHE A 109 16.31 6.01 -9.15
CA PHE A 109 15.15 6.90 -9.20
C PHE A 109 14.22 6.65 -10.38
N THR A 110 14.61 5.80 -11.33
CA THR A 110 13.82 5.56 -12.54
C THR A 110 12.43 5.00 -12.21
N THR A 111 12.37 4.02 -11.32
CA THR A 111 11.09 3.39 -10.93
C THR A 111 10.22 4.37 -10.15
N VAL A 112 10.81 5.19 -9.27
CA VAL A 112 10.10 6.23 -8.52
C VAL A 112 9.59 7.33 -9.46
N ALA A 113 10.41 7.75 -10.44
CA ALA A 113 9.98 8.74 -11.43
C ALA A 113 8.81 8.23 -12.28
N PHE A 114 8.86 6.99 -12.76
CA PHE A 114 7.74 6.36 -13.47
C PHE A 114 6.51 6.22 -12.59
N SER A 115 6.65 5.93 -11.29
CA SER A 115 5.50 5.86 -10.40
C SER A 115 4.81 7.22 -10.23
N GLY A 116 5.56 8.29 -10.10
CA GLY A 116 5.03 9.65 -10.09
C GLY A 116 4.30 10.00 -11.40
N PHE A 117 4.91 9.65 -12.54
CA PHE A 117 4.30 9.85 -13.85
C PHE A 117 2.97 9.08 -14.00
N PHE A 118 2.94 7.78 -13.70
CA PHE A 118 1.73 6.98 -13.81
C PHE A 118 0.67 7.39 -12.78
N CYS A 119 1.07 7.75 -11.57
CA CYS A 119 0.15 8.29 -10.57
C CYS A 119 -0.51 9.58 -11.08
N PHE A 120 0.26 10.48 -11.67
CA PHE A 120 -0.26 11.72 -12.28
C PHE A 120 -1.24 11.40 -13.42
N VAL A 121 -0.89 10.49 -14.35
CA VAL A 121 -1.76 10.08 -15.46
C VAL A 121 -3.07 9.48 -14.93
N PHE A 122 -2.99 8.53 -14.01
CA PHE A 122 -4.19 7.87 -13.46
C PHE A 122 -5.06 8.85 -12.66
N ALA A 123 -4.46 9.72 -11.85
CA ALA A 123 -5.19 10.75 -11.13
C ALA A 123 -5.89 11.73 -12.08
N THR A 124 -5.21 12.14 -13.17
CA THR A 124 -5.79 13.00 -14.20
C THR A 124 -7.00 12.34 -14.86
N ILE A 125 -6.90 11.05 -15.21
CA ILE A 125 -8.02 10.30 -15.79
C ILE A 125 -9.20 10.26 -14.81
N VAL A 126 -8.95 10.01 -13.53
CA VAL A 126 -10.01 10.01 -12.50
C VAL A 126 -10.66 11.38 -12.36
N ILE A 127 -9.87 12.47 -12.31
CA ILE A 127 -10.35 13.83 -12.21
C ILE A 127 -11.25 14.19 -13.39
N LEU A 128 -10.80 13.91 -14.62
CA LEU A 128 -11.53 14.23 -15.85
C LEU A 128 -12.83 13.42 -15.98
N ASN A 129 -12.80 12.13 -15.61
CA ASN A 129 -14.00 11.28 -15.70
C ASN A 129 -15.07 11.59 -14.66
N ASN A 130 -14.72 12.28 -13.57
CA ASN A 130 -15.65 12.64 -12.49
C ASN A 130 -15.90 14.15 -12.39
N ASP A 131 -15.46 14.94 -13.37
CA ASP A 131 -15.60 16.41 -13.40
C ASP A 131 -15.11 17.09 -12.11
N LEU A 132 -14.01 16.57 -11.51
CA LEU A 132 -13.46 17.10 -10.27
C LEU A 132 -12.51 18.27 -10.54
N PRO A 133 -12.43 19.26 -9.64
CA PRO A 133 -11.45 20.32 -9.77
C PRO A 133 -10.02 19.80 -9.53
N PHE A 134 -9.06 20.23 -10.34
CA PHE A 134 -7.64 19.90 -10.14
C PHE A 134 -7.09 20.49 -8.84
N LEU A 135 -7.60 21.63 -8.43
CA LEU A 135 -7.22 22.30 -7.20
C LEU A 135 -8.43 23.00 -6.61
N SER A 136 -8.81 22.65 -5.37
CA SER A 136 -9.97 23.27 -4.73
C SER A 136 -9.61 24.61 -4.07
N THR A 137 -8.45 24.72 -3.41
CA THR A 137 -7.96 25.95 -2.76
C THR A 137 -6.44 26.00 -2.76
N ALA A 138 -5.84 27.21 -2.63
CA ALA A 138 -4.39 27.37 -2.52
C ALA A 138 -3.81 26.67 -1.26
N SER A 139 -4.56 26.66 -0.15
CA SER A 139 -4.19 25.95 1.08
C SER A 139 -4.06 24.45 0.83
N ASN A 140 -5.02 23.84 0.12
CA ASN A 140 -4.97 22.41 -0.22
C ASN A 140 -3.78 22.12 -1.15
N GLY A 141 -3.44 23.03 -2.07
CA GLY A 141 -2.26 22.92 -2.93
C GLY A 141 -0.95 22.82 -2.14
N ALA A 142 -0.80 23.61 -1.09
CA ALA A 142 0.37 23.57 -0.21
C ALA A 142 0.46 22.22 0.55
N LEU A 143 -0.66 21.74 1.09
CA LEU A 143 -0.72 20.44 1.78
C LEU A 143 -0.42 19.28 0.83
N PHE A 144 -0.96 19.29 -0.39
CA PHE A 144 -0.67 18.27 -1.41
C PHE A 144 0.80 18.29 -1.82
N SER A 145 1.41 19.46 -1.97
CA SER A 145 2.83 19.58 -2.29
C SER A 145 3.71 19.05 -1.16
N LEU A 146 3.38 19.37 0.09
CA LEU A 146 4.08 18.85 1.27
C LEU A 146 3.97 17.32 1.34
N HIS A 147 2.74 16.78 1.23
CA HIS A 147 2.49 15.34 1.26
C HIS A 147 3.25 14.63 0.13
N GLY A 148 3.13 15.11 -1.11
CA GLY A 148 3.83 14.53 -2.27
C GLY A 148 5.35 14.54 -2.12
N THR A 149 5.90 15.61 -1.53
CA THR A 149 7.34 15.71 -1.26
C THR A 149 7.78 14.67 -0.23
N LEU A 150 7.06 14.52 0.87
CA LEU A 150 7.37 13.54 1.91
C LEU A 150 7.27 12.11 1.39
N VAL A 151 6.22 11.78 0.64
CA VAL A 151 6.05 10.47 0.00
C VAL A 151 7.19 10.21 -1.00
N CYS A 152 7.54 11.18 -1.83
CA CYS A 152 8.66 11.06 -2.79
C CYS A 152 9.98 10.77 -2.07
N MET A 153 10.28 11.48 -0.99
CA MET A 153 11.47 11.24 -0.17
C MET A 153 11.47 9.82 0.42
N GLY A 154 10.34 9.38 0.98
CA GLY A 154 10.18 8.02 1.49
C GLY A 154 10.42 6.95 0.42
N LEU A 155 9.85 7.11 -0.77
CA LEU A 155 10.02 6.20 -1.90
C LEU A 155 11.46 6.17 -2.43
N ILE A 156 12.16 7.31 -2.42
CA ILE A 156 13.58 7.38 -2.76
C ILE A 156 14.41 6.57 -1.76
N LEU A 157 14.19 6.76 -0.46
CA LEU A 157 14.87 6.00 0.60
C LEU A 157 14.56 4.51 0.51
N TYR A 158 13.30 4.15 0.27
CA TYR A 158 12.87 2.78 0.03
C TYR A 158 13.58 2.17 -1.18
N SER A 159 13.69 2.90 -2.29
CA SER A 159 14.41 2.46 -3.49
C SER A 159 15.90 2.27 -3.25
N ILE A 160 16.51 3.07 -2.38
CA ILE A 160 17.90 2.89 -1.95
C ILE A 160 18.04 1.61 -1.12
N GLY A 161 17.16 1.42 -0.13
CA GLY A 161 17.13 0.23 0.72
C GLY A 161 16.95 -1.07 -0.05
N SER A 162 16.13 -1.05 -1.11
CA SER A 162 15.85 -2.22 -1.96
C SER A 162 17.08 -2.81 -2.66
N LYS A 163 18.19 -2.07 -2.74
CA LYS A 163 19.45 -2.57 -3.30
C LYS A 163 20.17 -3.55 -2.37
N VAL A 164 19.96 -3.42 -1.07
CA VAL A 164 20.69 -4.16 -0.03
C VAL A 164 19.76 -5.17 0.66
N ILE A 165 18.51 -4.77 0.93
CA ILE A 165 17.56 -5.56 1.70
C ILE A 165 16.67 -6.37 0.73
N PRO A 166 16.38 -7.67 1.00
CA PRO A 166 15.39 -8.45 0.25
C PRO A 166 14.02 -7.78 0.21
N ALA A 167 13.28 -7.97 -0.89
CA ALA A 167 12.02 -7.26 -1.10
C ALA A 167 11.00 -7.55 0.01
N ALA A 168 10.87 -8.81 0.45
CA ALA A 168 9.95 -9.18 1.54
C ALA A 168 10.35 -8.55 2.88
N GLU A 169 11.64 -8.51 3.21
CA GLU A 169 12.13 -7.89 4.45
C GLU A 169 11.92 -6.37 4.42
N LEU A 170 12.12 -5.73 3.26
CA LEU A 170 11.90 -4.30 3.11
C LEU A 170 10.42 -3.93 3.27
N THR A 171 9.50 -4.76 2.76
CA THR A 171 8.06 -4.56 2.99
C THR A 171 7.65 -4.90 4.43
N LEU A 172 8.33 -5.80 5.13
CA LEU A 172 8.14 -5.99 6.58
C LEU A 172 8.52 -4.73 7.37
N LEU A 173 9.60 -4.05 7.00
CA LEU A 173 9.96 -2.79 7.64
C LEU A 173 8.88 -1.70 7.44
N SER A 174 8.18 -1.71 6.31
CA SER A 174 7.07 -0.76 6.08
C SER A 174 5.83 -1.04 6.94
N LEU A 175 5.73 -2.17 7.64
CA LEU A 175 4.66 -2.41 8.62
C LEU A 175 4.69 -1.41 9.79
N VAL A 176 5.84 -0.79 10.06
CA VAL A 176 5.94 0.31 11.05
C VAL A 176 5.03 1.48 10.65
N GLU A 177 4.92 1.76 9.35
CA GLU A 177 3.99 2.77 8.82
C GLU A 177 2.53 2.38 9.08
N VAL A 178 2.19 1.11 8.86
CA VAL A 178 0.85 0.58 9.12
C VAL A 178 0.48 0.69 10.59
N ILE A 179 1.37 0.26 11.49
CA ILE A 179 1.16 0.34 12.94
C ILE A 179 1.03 1.80 13.38
N GLY A 180 1.92 2.66 12.91
CA GLY A 180 1.89 4.09 13.21
C GLY A 180 0.62 4.76 12.69
N GLY A 181 0.20 4.43 11.46
CA GLY A 181 -1.03 4.95 10.85
C GLY A 181 -2.28 4.54 11.63
N ILE A 182 -2.39 3.26 12.02
CA ILE A 182 -3.51 2.76 12.84
C ILE A 182 -3.52 3.48 14.21
N PHE A 183 -2.36 3.64 14.84
CA PHE A 183 -2.24 4.38 16.10
C PHE A 183 -2.78 5.81 15.97
N TRP A 184 -2.37 6.55 14.93
CA TRP A 184 -2.83 7.92 14.69
C TRP A 184 -4.33 8.03 14.44
N VAL A 185 -4.93 7.06 13.75
CA VAL A 185 -6.38 7.02 13.45
C VAL A 185 -7.20 6.77 14.71
N TRP A 186 -6.69 5.98 15.66
CA TRP A 186 -7.38 5.66 16.92
C TRP A 186 -7.20 6.70 18.00
N VAL A 187 -6.14 7.51 17.94
CA VAL A 187 -5.91 8.56 18.93
C VAL A 187 -6.77 9.79 18.59
N PRO A 188 -7.60 10.28 19.53
CA PRO A 188 -8.57 11.35 19.27
C PRO A 188 -7.96 12.73 18.96
N ILE A 189 -6.63 12.85 18.95
CA ILE A 189 -5.93 14.10 18.67
C ILE A 189 -6.24 14.66 17.28
N LEU A 190 -6.45 13.78 16.28
CA LEU A 190 -6.74 14.17 14.90
C LEU A 190 -8.25 14.31 14.61
N GLY A 191 -9.11 14.05 15.60
CA GLY A 191 -10.57 14.17 15.43
C GLY A 191 -11.20 13.08 14.54
N ILE A 192 -10.46 12.04 14.17
CA ILE A 192 -10.95 10.98 13.27
C ILE A 192 -11.80 9.97 14.04
N ASN A 193 -11.44 9.62 15.29
CA ASN A 193 -12.19 8.76 16.23
C ASN A 193 -12.81 7.49 15.61
N GLU A 194 -12.07 6.77 14.79
CA GLU A 194 -12.53 5.47 14.27
C GLU A 194 -12.43 4.40 15.36
N ILE A 195 -13.56 3.84 15.75
CA ILE A 195 -13.61 2.70 16.67
C ILE A 195 -13.55 1.41 15.84
N PRO A 196 -12.48 0.60 15.97
CA PRO A 196 -12.38 -0.64 15.20
C PRO A 196 -13.46 -1.64 15.62
N SER A 197 -14.04 -2.37 14.67
CA SER A 197 -14.92 -3.49 14.96
C SER A 197 -14.14 -4.64 15.61
N GLY A 198 -14.83 -5.51 16.37
CA GLY A 198 -14.20 -6.71 16.94
C GLY A 198 -13.50 -7.56 15.87
N ASN A 199 -14.10 -7.70 14.68
CA ASN A 199 -13.53 -8.45 13.57
C ASN A 199 -12.30 -7.77 12.98
N THR A 200 -12.25 -6.44 12.96
CA THR A 200 -11.06 -5.68 12.56
C THR A 200 -9.88 -5.91 13.51
N ILE A 201 -10.15 -5.96 14.81
CA ILE A 201 -9.13 -6.26 15.84
C ILE A 201 -8.62 -7.69 15.69
N ILE A 202 -9.54 -8.68 15.60
CA ILE A 202 -9.19 -10.10 15.48
C ILE A 202 -8.42 -10.35 14.19
N GLY A 203 -8.91 -9.85 13.05
CA GLY A 203 -8.24 -10.02 11.76
C GLY A 203 -6.89 -9.32 11.72
N GLY A 204 -6.77 -8.13 12.32
CA GLY A 204 -5.51 -7.42 12.47
C GLY A 204 -4.49 -8.21 13.31
N PHE A 205 -4.92 -8.86 14.38
CA PHE A 205 -4.04 -9.74 15.17
C PHE A 205 -3.43 -10.86 14.31
N PHE A 206 -4.24 -11.52 13.46
CA PHE A 206 -3.74 -12.55 12.54
C PHE A 206 -2.77 -12.00 11.47
N LEU A 207 -2.88 -10.74 11.10
CA LEU A 207 -1.97 -10.11 10.13
C LEU A 207 -0.60 -9.78 10.72
N PHE A 208 -0.51 -9.57 12.04
CA PHE A 208 0.74 -9.21 12.72
C PHE A 208 1.42 -10.39 13.44
N MET A 209 0.83 -11.58 13.43
CA MET A 209 1.46 -12.83 13.91
C MET A 209 2.40 -13.44 12.86
#